data_5eb7bfefb0d624da5a3287f8a7d2ea03
#
_entry.id   5eb7bfefb0d624da5a3287f8a7d2ea03
#
_cell.length_a   1.000
_cell.length_b   1.000
_cell.length_c   1.000
_cell.angle_alpha   90.00
_cell.angle_beta   90.00
_cell.angle_gamma   90.00
#
_symmetry.space_group_name_H-M   'P 1'
#
loop_
_entity.id
_entity.type
_entity.pdbx_description
1 polymer ?
#
loop_
_entity_poly.entity_id
_entity_poly.type
_entity_poly.pdbx_seq_one_letter_code
_entity_poly.pdbx_strand_id
1 'polypeptide(L)'
;LALVVPALAGSSPLFVLLYFWTFRRVSPEVFEMAHLEGAGSFGVWWRVALPNAWPTTVAVAVLTFILYWSDFISPLLYLRDQSLYTLPLGLRQLQQLDPTDWPLLMAGAVMLTLPAILFFLLVQHLFLGERGLGRR
;
A
#
# COMPACT_ATOMS: atom_id res chain seq x y z
N LEU A 1 3.35 1.89 -18.64
CA LEU A 1 4.75 1.78 -18.19
C LEU A 1 5.28 3.08 -17.60
N ALA A 2 4.88 4.27 -18.14
CA ALA A 2 5.39 5.57 -17.70
C ALA A 2 5.13 5.89 -16.21
N LEU A 3 4.04 5.35 -15.62
CA LEU A 3 3.72 5.52 -14.19
C LEU A 3 4.37 4.44 -13.30
N VAL A 4 4.54 3.23 -13.85
CA VAL A 4 5.02 2.09 -13.07
C VAL A 4 6.52 2.16 -12.81
N VAL A 5 7.31 2.60 -13.80
CA VAL A 5 8.78 2.67 -13.68
C VAL A 5 9.24 3.62 -12.59
N PRO A 6 8.74 4.87 -12.49
CA PRO A 6 9.10 5.76 -11.40
C PRO A 6 8.63 5.25 -10.03
N ALA A 7 7.46 4.60 -9.97
CA ALA A 7 6.93 4.03 -8.74
C ALA A 7 7.78 2.87 -8.20
N LEU A 8 8.35 2.04 -9.09
CA LEU A 8 9.25 0.95 -8.72
C LEU A 8 10.65 1.44 -8.34
N ALA A 9 11.12 2.53 -8.96
CA ALA A 9 12.43 3.11 -8.68
C ALA A 9 12.46 3.98 -7.41
N GLY A 10 11.32 4.50 -6.99
CA GLY A 10 11.17 5.40 -5.85
C GLY A 10 10.84 4.65 -4.56
N SER A 11 11.84 4.20 -3.80
CA SER A 11 11.59 3.74 -2.44
C SER A 11 11.26 4.94 -1.54
N SER A 12 10.08 4.93 -0.92
CA SER A 12 9.71 5.97 0.04
C SER A 12 10.53 5.84 1.32
N PRO A 13 11.24 6.90 1.76
CA PRO A 13 11.98 6.89 3.03
C PRO A 13 11.11 6.50 4.23
N LEU A 14 9.82 6.85 4.19
CA LEU A 14 8.84 6.49 5.21
C LEU A 14 8.69 4.97 5.34
N PHE A 15 8.61 4.25 4.23
CA PHE A 15 8.46 2.79 4.25
C PHE A 15 9.73 2.10 4.77
N VAL A 16 10.89 2.61 4.38
CA VAL A 16 12.18 2.12 4.92
C VAL A 16 12.23 2.32 6.44
N LEU A 17 11.79 3.48 6.94
CA LEU A 17 11.73 3.78 8.38
C LEU A 17 10.78 2.85 9.13
N LEU A 18 9.61 2.54 8.57
CA LEU A 18 8.65 1.61 9.17
C LEU A 18 9.25 0.22 9.33
N TYR A 19 9.92 -0.30 8.30
CA TYR A 19 10.61 -1.59 8.38
C TYR A 19 11.79 -1.54 9.36
N PHE A 20 12.57 -0.48 9.35
CA PHE A 20 13.68 -0.30 10.28
C PHE A 20 13.20 -0.36 11.74
N TRP A 21 12.13 0.33 12.09
CA TRP A 21 11.57 0.30 13.43
C TRP A 21 10.97 -1.06 13.79
N THR A 22 10.40 -1.74 12.84
CA THR A 22 9.87 -3.10 13.03
C THR A 22 11.00 -4.05 13.40
N PHE A 23 12.07 -4.06 12.62
CA PHE A 23 13.22 -4.95 12.89
C PHE A 23 14.00 -4.57 14.15
N ARG A 24 14.03 -3.31 14.54
CA ARG A 24 14.62 -2.89 15.82
C ARG A 24 13.89 -3.42 17.06
N ARG A 25 12.64 -3.78 16.93
CA ARG A 25 11.84 -4.35 18.03
C ARG A 25 12.06 -5.85 18.20
N VAL A 26 12.60 -6.51 17.20
CA VAL A 26 12.93 -7.94 17.29
C VAL A 26 14.24 -8.08 18.05
N SER A 27 14.20 -8.90 19.11
CA SER A 27 15.40 -9.16 19.92
C SER A 27 16.50 -9.80 19.07
N PRO A 28 17.77 -9.37 19.16
CA PRO A 28 18.90 -9.99 18.44
C PRO A 28 19.03 -11.49 18.72
N GLU A 29 18.66 -11.91 19.93
CA GLU A 29 18.71 -13.32 20.37
C GLU A 29 17.88 -14.24 19.49
N VAL A 30 16.76 -13.76 18.95
CA VAL A 30 15.91 -14.55 18.03
C VAL A 30 16.65 -14.87 16.74
N PHE A 31 17.43 -13.92 16.23
CA PHE A 31 18.26 -14.13 15.05
C PHE A 31 19.43 -15.07 15.34
N GLU A 32 20.06 -14.94 16.49
CA GLU A 32 21.17 -15.80 16.94
C GLU A 32 20.72 -17.23 17.12
N MET A 33 19.58 -17.45 17.78
CA MET A 33 18.99 -18.79 17.95
C MET A 33 18.69 -19.47 16.60
N ALA A 34 18.14 -18.73 15.65
CA ALA A 34 17.86 -19.27 14.32
C ALA A 34 19.17 -19.68 13.58
N HIS A 35 20.25 -18.94 13.78
CA HIS A 35 21.55 -19.31 13.23
C HIS A 35 22.15 -20.55 13.93
N LEU A 36 21.99 -20.65 15.24
CA LEU A 36 22.46 -21.84 16.00
C LEU A 36 21.71 -23.11 15.60
N GLU A 37 20.45 -22.99 15.20
CA GLU A 37 19.66 -24.09 14.63
C GLU A 37 20.05 -24.46 13.20
N GLY A 38 21.10 -23.82 12.65
CA GLY A 38 21.62 -24.10 11.32
C GLY A 38 20.88 -23.42 10.18
N ALA A 39 20.01 -22.44 10.47
CA ALA A 39 19.34 -21.68 9.43
C ALA A 39 20.33 -20.75 8.73
N GLY A 40 20.52 -20.93 7.44
CA GLY A 40 21.26 -19.95 6.61
C GLY A 40 20.56 -18.60 6.57
N SER A 41 21.25 -17.54 6.14
CA SER A 41 20.72 -16.16 6.11
C SER A 41 19.37 -16.02 5.41
N PHE A 42 19.13 -16.77 4.34
CA PHE A 42 17.84 -16.80 3.65
C PHE A 42 16.75 -17.48 4.49
N GLY A 43 17.09 -18.55 5.22
CA GLY A 43 16.17 -19.24 6.14
C GLY A 43 15.74 -18.35 7.29
N VAL A 44 16.67 -17.58 7.87
CA VAL A 44 16.37 -16.59 8.92
C VAL A 44 15.47 -15.48 8.38
N TRP A 45 15.77 -14.98 7.17
CA TRP A 45 14.93 -13.97 6.53
C TRP A 45 13.49 -14.46 6.32
N TRP A 46 13.31 -15.66 5.79
CA TRP A 46 12.00 -16.21 5.44
C TRP A 46 11.19 -16.66 6.65
N ARG A 47 11.84 -17.31 7.64
CA ARG A 47 11.14 -17.92 8.78
C ARG A 47 11.01 -16.99 9.99
N VAL A 48 11.90 -16.03 10.13
CA VAL A 48 11.96 -15.14 11.30
C VAL A 48 11.61 -13.70 10.92
N ALA A 49 12.35 -13.10 9.99
CA ALA A 49 12.21 -11.69 9.67
C ALA A 49 10.87 -11.38 8.99
N LEU A 50 10.48 -12.14 7.98
CA LEU A 50 9.27 -11.91 7.20
C LEU A 50 7.98 -12.07 8.02
N PRO A 51 7.77 -13.11 8.83
CA PRO A 51 6.59 -13.21 9.69
C PRO A 51 6.49 -12.10 10.72
N ASN A 52 7.61 -11.68 11.32
CA ASN A 52 7.63 -10.56 12.25
C ASN A 52 7.33 -9.21 11.58
N ALA A 53 7.70 -9.05 10.30
CA ALA A 53 7.42 -7.87 9.52
C ALA A 53 6.02 -7.88 8.85
N TRP A 54 5.27 -8.96 8.96
CA TRP A 54 3.97 -9.11 8.29
C TRP A 54 3.00 -7.97 8.58
N PRO A 55 2.77 -7.54 9.86
CA PRO A 55 1.88 -6.42 10.15
C PRO A 55 2.34 -5.12 9.51
N THR A 56 3.65 -4.88 9.49
CA THR A 56 4.25 -3.70 8.84
C THR A 56 4.11 -3.79 7.32
N THR A 57 4.29 -4.97 6.74
CA THR A 57 4.12 -5.20 5.30
C THR A 57 2.69 -4.89 4.86
N VAL A 58 1.70 -5.32 5.63
CA VAL A 58 0.29 -5.02 5.34
C VAL A 58 0.02 -3.52 5.50
N ALA A 59 0.54 -2.87 6.54
CA ALA A 59 0.40 -1.43 6.72
C ALA A 59 1.03 -0.64 5.57
N VAL A 60 2.22 -1.02 5.11
CA VAL A 60 2.89 -0.43 3.95
C VAL A 60 2.08 -0.67 2.67
N ALA A 61 1.51 -1.86 2.48
CA ALA A 61 0.67 -2.16 1.33
C ALA A 61 -0.58 -1.27 1.28
N VAL A 62 -1.25 -1.05 2.44
CA VAL A 62 -2.40 -0.15 2.55
C VAL A 62 -2.02 1.29 2.20
N LEU A 63 -0.94 1.77 2.80
CA LEU A 63 -0.45 3.13 2.55
C LEU A 63 -0.07 3.33 1.09
N THR A 64 0.64 2.37 0.51
CA THR A 64 1.02 2.38 -0.90
C THR A 64 -0.21 2.41 -1.81
N PHE A 65 -1.20 1.56 -1.53
CA PHE A 65 -2.44 1.55 -2.29
C PHE A 65 -3.14 2.91 -2.24
N ILE A 66 -3.32 3.49 -1.05
CA ILE A 66 -3.99 4.79 -0.89
C ILE A 66 -3.23 5.90 -1.62
N LEU A 67 -1.90 5.94 -1.48
CA LEU A 67 -1.05 6.94 -2.13
C LEU A 67 -1.16 6.88 -3.66
N TYR A 68 -1.03 5.70 -4.24
CA TYR A 68 -1.08 5.55 -5.70
C TYR A 68 -2.51 5.58 -6.27
N TRP A 69 -3.50 5.13 -5.50
CA TRP A 69 -4.90 5.23 -5.92
C TRP A 69 -5.38 6.67 -6.03
N SER A 70 -4.95 7.52 -5.10
CA SER A 70 -5.32 8.94 -5.05
C SER A 70 -4.35 9.85 -5.82
N ASP A 71 -3.31 9.27 -6.45
CA ASP A 71 -2.30 10.06 -7.15
C ASP A 71 -2.91 10.73 -8.39
N PHE A 72 -2.83 12.04 -8.37
CA PHE A 72 -3.30 12.91 -9.45
C PHE A 72 -2.13 13.52 -10.22
N ILE A 73 -1.03 13.81 -9.52
CA ILE A 73 0.07 14.61 -10.07
C ILE A 73 0.89 13.79 -11.07
N SER A 74 1.24 12.55 -10.75
CA SER A 74 2.03 11.72 -11.64
C SER A 74 1.30 11.43 -12.96
N PRO A 75 0.01 11.01 -12.97
CA PRO A 75 -0.75 10.87 -14.21
C PRO A 75 -0.82 12.17 -15.02
N LEU A 76 -1.01 13.32 -14.36
CA LEU A 76 -1.08 14.61 -15.04
C LEU A 76 0.23 14.95 -15.77
N LEU A 77 1.38 14.61 -15.20
CA LEU A 77 2.69 14.90 -15.77
C LEU A 77 3.11 13.91 -16.87
N TYR A 78 2.79 12.63 -16.70
CA TYR A 78 3.30 11.56 -17.57
C TYR A 78 2.32 11.11 -18.65
N LEU A 79 1.01 11.28 -18.45
CA LEU A 79 0.01 10.86 -19.42
C LEU A 79 -0.41 12.01 -20.32
N ARG A 80 -0.25 11.82 -21.64
CA ARG A 80 -0.69 12.78 -22.65
C ARG A 80 -1.97 12.36 -23.38
N ASP A 81 -2.28 11.06 -23.31
CA ASP A 81 -3.45 10.49 -23.99
C ASP A 81 -4.59 10.39 -22.98
N GLN A 82 -5.75 10.95 -23.34
CA GLN A 82 -6.96 10.93 -22.52
C GLN A 82 -7.49 9.52 -22.27
N SER A 83 -7.25 8.58 -23.21
CA SER A 83 -7.65 7.19 -23.06
C SER A 83 -6.96 6.43 -21.94
N LEU A 84 -5.83 6.97 -21.46
CA LEU A 84 -5.00 6.39 -20.39
C LEU A 84 -5.18 7.08 -19.04
N TYR A 85 -6.10 8.05 -18.95
CA TYR A 85 -6.26 8.82 -17.72
C TYR A 85 -6.72 7.95 -16.55
N THR A 86 -6.11 8.18 -15.39
CA THR A 86 -6.56 7.58 -14.14
C THR A 86 -7.86 8.22 -13.67
N LEU A 87 -8.59 7.54 -12.79
CA LEU A 87 -9.89 8.02 -12.31
C LEU A 87 -9.82 9.44 -11.70
N PRO A 88 -8.84 9.80 -10.84
CA PRO A 88 -8.71 11.16 -10.32
C PRO A 88 -8.52 12.21 -11.43
N LEU A 89 -7.71 11.89 -12.43
CA LEU A 89 -7.42 12.81 -13.53
C LEU A 89 -8.64 12.96 -14.45
N GLY A 90 -9.33 11.85 -14.75
CA GLY A 90 -10.57 11.86 -15.54
C GLY A 90 -11.69 12.65 -14.86
N LEU A 91 -11.86 12.52 -13.55
CA LEU A 91 -12.86 13.25 -12.79
C LEU A 91 -12.61 14.78 -12.84
N ARG A 92 -11.36 15.19 -12.75
CA ARG A 92 -11.01 16.60 -12.91
C ARG A 92 -11.30 17.11 -14.31
N GLN A 93 -11.03 16.32 -15.34
CA GLN A 93 -11.34 16.71 -16.70
C GLN A 93 -12.86 16.87 -16.92
N LEU A 94 -13.66 15.94 -16.39
CA LEU A 94 -15.13 16.07 -16.42
C LEU A 94 -15.59 17.36 -15.76
N GLN A 95 -15.03 17.72 -14.61
CA GLN A 95 -15.33 18.96 -13.91
C GLN A 95 -14.99 20.21 -14.74
N GLN A 96 -13.94 20.13 -15.57
CA GLN A 96 -13.58 21.26 -16.45
C GLN A 96 -14.48 21.38 -17.69
N LEU A 97 -15.00 20.24 -18.19
CA LEU A 97 -15.86 20.22 -19.38
C LEU A 97 -17.30 20.68 -19.04
N ASP A 98 -17.84 20.17 -17.95
CA ASP A 98 -19.17 20.59 -17.45
C ASP A 98 -19.18 20.70 -15.92
N PRO A 99 -18.91 21.92 -15.39
CA PRO A 99 -18.93 22.13 -13.95
C PRO A 99 -20.35 22.08 -13.34
N THR A 100 -21.39 21.99 -14.14
CA THR A 100 -22.79 21.98 -13.69
C THR A 100 -23.38 20.58 -13.55
N ASP A 101 -22.74 19.56 -14.10
CA ASP A 101 -23.17 18.15 -13.98
C ASP A 101 -22.73 17.53 -12.64
N TRP A 102 -23.36 18.01 -11.56
CA TRP A 102 -23.14 17.52 -10.21
C TRP A 102 -23.38 16.02 -10.03
N PRO A 103 -24.45 15.41 -10.62
CA PRO A 103 -24.66 13.97 -10.48
C PRO A 103 -23.49 13.13 -11.00
N LEU A 104 -22.94 13.49 -12.15
CA LEU A 104 -21.79 12.78 -12.73
C LEU A 104 -20.53 12.94 -11.89
N LEU A 105 -20.29 14.14 -11.37
CA LEU A 105 -19.17 14.41 -10.46
C LEU A 105 -19.27 13.61 -9.16
N MET A 106 -20.48 13.55 -8.58
CA MET A 106 -20.71 12.77 -7.36
C MET A 106 -20.55 11.26 -7.60
N ALA A 107 -21.04 10.75 -8.73
CA ALA A 107 -20.84 9.35 -9.11
C ALA A 107 -19.35 9.01 -9.25
N GLY A 108 -18.55 9.89 -9.88
CA GLY A 108 -17.11 9.73 -9.99
C GLY A 108 -16.40 9.77 -8.63
N ALA A 109 -16.84 10.66 -7.72
CA ALA A 109 -16.31 10.73 -6.36
C ALA A 109 -16.60 9.44 -5.56
N VAL A 110 -17.78 8.87 -5.70
CA VAL A 110 -18.12 7.56 -5.10
C VAL A 110 -17.24 6.45 -5.67
N MET A 111 -17.07 6.40 -7.00
CA MET A 111 -16.19 5.42 -7.65
C MET A 111 -14.73 5.55 -7.18
N LEU A 112 -14.26 6.75 -6.89
CA LEU A 112 -12.92 6.97 -6.36
C LEU A 112 -12.78 6.49 -4.92
N THR A 113 -13.80 6.72 -4.09
CA THR A 113 -13.75 6.46 -2.66
C THR A 113 -14.03 4.99 -2.32
N LEU A 114 -14.93 4.35 -3.07
CA LEU A 114 -15.41 3.00 -2.79
C LEU A 114 -14.31 1.94 -2.74
N PRO A 115 -13.37 1.85 -3.70
CA PRO A 115 -12.28 0.87 -3.63
C PRO A 115 -11.36 1.07 -2.42
N ALA A 116 -11.11 2.31 -2.02
CA ALA A 116 -10.29 2.61 -0.84
C ALA A 116 -10.95 2.12 0.44
N ILE A 117 -12.27 2.33 0.57
CA ILE A 117 -13.06 1.84 1.71
C ILE A 117 -13.09 0.30 1.72
N LEU A 118 -13.37 -0.32 0.58
CA LEU A 118 -13.41 -1.79 0.48
C LEU A 118 -12.05 -2.41 0.84
N PHE A 119 -10.98 -1.83 0.34
CA PHE A 119 -9.64 -2.31 0.64
C PHE A 119 -9.31 -2.17 2.14
N PHE A 120 -9.67 -1.04 2.74
CA PHE A 120 -9.49 -0.84 4.18
C PHE A 120 -10.29 -1.85 5.01
N LEU A 121 -11.57 -2.08 4.69
CA LEU A 121 -12.41 -3.05 5.38
C LEU A 121 -11.85 -4.48 5.25
N LEU A 122 -11.35 -4.85 4.07
CA LEU A 122 -10.74 -6.16 3.84
C LEU A 122 -9.51 -6.35 4.73
N VAL A 123 -8.62 -5.36 4.77
CA VAL A 123 -7.43 -5.39 5.61
C VAL A 123 -7.79 -5.43 7.09
N GLN A 124 -8.75 -4.62 7.52
CA GLN A 124 -9.23 -4.63 8.90
C GLN A 124 -9.76 -6.01 9.30
N HIS A 125 -10.50 -6.67 8.42
CA HIS A 125 -11.01 -8.03 8.67
C HIS A 125 -9.88 -9.04 8.85
N LEU A 126 -8.82 -8.96 8.04
CA LEU A 126 -7.64 -9.82 8.17
C LEU A 126 -6.94 -9.64 9.52
N PHE A 127 -6.76 -8.40 9.97
CA PHE A 127 -6.13 -8.10 11.26
C PHE A 127 -6.95 -8.51 12.48
N LEU A 128 -8.28 -8.36 12.41
CA LEU A 128 -9.15 -8.72 13.52
C LEU A 128 -9.31 -10.23 13.64
N GLY A 129 -9.26 -10.96 12.51
CA GLY A 129 -9.31 -12.42 12.49
C GLY A 129 -8.14 -13.09 13.22
N GLU A 130 -6.94 -12.54 13.11
CA GLU A 130 -5.74 -13.07 13.78
C GLU A 130 -5.75 -12.83 15.29
N ARG A 131 -6.36 -11.74 15.77
CA ARG A 131 -6.47 -11.46 17.21
C ARG A 131 -7.49 -12.35 17.94
N GLY A 132 -8.41 -12.95 17.22
CA GLY A 132 -9.42 -13.86 17.79
C GLY A 132 -8.90 -15.27 18.09
N LEU A 133 -7.84 -15.71 17.44
CA LEU A 133 -7.28 -17.07 17.59
C LEU A 133 -6.21 -17.19 18.71
N GLY A 134 -5.73 -16.07 19.23
CA GLY A 134 -4.71 -16.04 20.30
C GLY A 134 -5.26 -16.08 21.73
N ARG A 135 -6.54 -16.28 21.94
CA ARG A 135 -7.20 -16.34 23.27
C ARG A 135 -7.85 -17.70 23.55
N ARG A 136 -7.09 -18.78 23.35
CA ARG A 136 -7.45 -20.06 23.98
C ARG A 136 -6.22 -20.71 24.57
#